data_c53979ca625e3793cae647b66bf4d586
#
_entry.id   c53979ca625e3793cae647b66bf4d586
#
_cell.length_a   1.000
_cell.length_b   1.000
_cell.length_c   1.000
_cell.angle_alpha   90.00
_cell.angle_beta   90.00
_cell.angle_gamma   90.00
#
_symmetry.space_group_name_H-M   'P 1'
#
loop_
_entity.id
_entity.type
_entity.pdbx_description
1 polymer ?
#
loop_
_entity_poly.entity_id
_entity_poly.type
_entity_poly.pdbx_seq_one_letter_code
_entity_poly.pdbx_strand_id
1 'polypeptide(L)'
;MTAFLTLTVGLYGVLLLFFTLGLYLTKEKKTDRQPFVTVVIPARNEKEHIETVLHDVTHQTYPINLYEIIVVDDESEDITPNLVRVFAERHPNLRLLSSADGDPNLKYKKRPLDVGIRAASGEIILQTDADCRVTSRWI
;
A
#
# COMPACT_ATOMS: atom_id res chain seq x y z
N MET A 1 3.62 43.49 23.65
CA MET A 1 2.99 42.13 23.58
C MET A 1 1.92 42.05 22.51
N THR A 2 0.99 42.99 22.44
CA THR A 2 -0.09 43.05 21.42
C THR A 2 0.44 43.12 19.97
N ALA A 3 1.42 43.97 19.69
CA ALA A 3 2.00 44.12 18.34
C ALA A 3 2.68 42.83 17.81
N PHE A 4 3.33 42.09 18.68
CA PHE A 4 3.93 40.80 18.33
C PHE A 4 2.85 39.75 17.99
N LEU A 5 1.78 39.69 18.79
CA LEU A 5 0.67 38.78 18.56
C LEU A 5 -0.07 39.11 17.24
N THR A 6 -0.33 40.36 16.96
CA THR A 6 -1.00 40.78 15.70
C THR A 6 -0.13 40.46 14.47
N LEU A 7 1.20 40.63 14.57
CA LEU A 7 2.13 40.30 13.50
C LEU A 7 2.14 38.78 13.22
N THR A 8 2.19 37.93 14.27
CA THR A 8 2.19 36.46 14.13
C THR A 8 0.86 35.96 13.55
N VAL A 9 -0.27 36.49 14.00
CA VAL A 9 -1.59 36.12 13.45
C VAL A 9 -1.70 36.55 11.99
N GLY A 10 -1.22 37.73 11.63
CA GLY A 10 -1.18 38.20 10.25
C GLY A 10 -0.34 37.33 9.35
N LEU A 11 0.88 36.96 9.79
CA LEU A 11 1.78 36.09 9.05
C LEU A 11 1.17 34.70 8.84
N TYR A 12 0.54 34.15 9.88
CA TYR A 12 -0.16 32.85 9.80
C TYR A 12 -1.34 32.92 8.82
N GLY A 13 -2.11 34.00 8.83
CA GLY A 13 -3.20 34.21 7.87
C GLY A 13 -2.72 34.24 6.42
N VAL A 14 -1.60 34.95 6.15
CA VAL A 14 -0.98 35.01 4.82
C VAL A 14 -0.49 33.59 4.39
N LEU A 15 0.11 32.83 5.31
CA LEU A 15 0.57 31.46 5.04
C LEU A 15 -0.60 30.54 4.68
N LEU A 16 -1.69 30.60 5.44
CA LEU A 16 -2.90 29.81 5.16
C LEU A 16 -3.50 30.19 3.79
N LEU A 17 -3.57 31.49 3.49
CA LEU A 17 -4.08 31.95 2.20
C LEU A 17 -3.22 31.43 1.05
N PHE A 18 -1.89 31.46 1.20
CA PHE A 18 -0.95 30.95 0.20
C PHE A 18 -1.15 29.47 -0.08
N PHE A 19 -1.24 28.64 0.96
CA PHE A 19 -1.49 27.20 0.78
C PHE A 19 -2.87 26.93 0.20
N THR A 20 -3.90 27.62 0.67
CA THR A 20 -5.28 27.45 0.16
C THR A 20 -5.34 27.83 -1.32
N LEU A 21 -4.73 28.95 -1.70
CA LEU A 21 -4.67 29.39 -3.09
C LEU A 21 -3.85 28.40 -3.95
N GLY A 22 -2.73 27.90 -3.43
CA GLY A 22 -1.93 26.87 -4.09
C GLY A 22 -2.75 25.62 -4.39
N LEU A 23 -3.50 25.09 -3.42
CA LEU A 23 -4.39 23.95 -3.60
C LEU A 23 -5.50 24.25 -4.61
N TYR A 24 -6.11 25.41 -4.55
CA TYR A 24 -7.18 25.80 -5.49
C TYR A 24 -6.68 25.96 -6.94
N LEU A 25 -5.47 26.45 -7.11
CA LEU A 25 -4.85 26.65 -8.43
C LEU A 25 -4.24 25.36 -9.00
N THR A 26 -4.00 24.37 -8.14
CA THR A 26 -3.48 23.06 -8.60
C THR A 26 -4.60 22.29 -9.30
N LYS A 27 -4.59 22.30 -10.61
CA LYS A 27 -5.50 21.47 -11.40
C LYS A 27 -4.98 20.04 -11.43
N GLU A 28 -5.79 19.09 -11.00
CA GLU A 28 -5.52 17.68 -11.25
C GLU A 28 -5.42 17.44 -12.75
N LYS A 29 -4.24 17.05 -13.21
CA LYS A 29 -4.09 16.56 -14.58
C LYS A 29 -4.65 15.15 -14.60
N LYS A 30 -5.86 14.97 -15.12
CA LYS A 30 -6.35 13.64 -15.44
C LYS A 30 -5.40 13.05 -16.49
N THR A 31 -4.87 11.90 -16.18
CA THR A 31 -4.06 11.11 -17.11
C THR A 31 -4.83 9.84 -17.45
N ASP A 32 -4.84 9.46 -18.71
CA ASP A 32 -5.37 8.16 -19.14
C ASP A 32 -4.31 7.05 -19.00
N ARG A 33 -3.14 7.41 -18.45
CA ARG A 33 -2.06 6.46 -18.22
C ARG A 33 -2.44 5.51 -17.09
N GLN A 34 -2.33 4.22 -17.36
CA GLN A 34 -2.52 3.13 -16.42
C GLN A 34 -1.16 2.48 -16.15
N PRO A 35 -0.41 2.91 -15.13
CA PRO A 35 0.89 2.34 -14.80
C PRO A 35 0.74 0.91 -14.28
N PHE A 36 1.80 0.10 -14.41
CA PHE A 36 1.85 -1.19 -13.73
C PHE A 36 2.00 -1.00 -12.22
N VAL A 37 1.14 -1.66 -11.44
CA VAL A 37 1.06 -1.48 -9.99
C VAL A 37 1.48 -2.75 -9.28
N THR A 38 2.28 -2.64 -8.22
CA THR A 38 2.52 -3.74 -7.28
C THR A 38 1.80 -3.47 -5.96
N VAL A 39 0.98 -4.40 -5.53
CA VAL A 39 0.36 -4.40 -4.19
C VAL A 39 1.21 -5.28 -3.28
N VAL A 40 1.74 -4.72 -2.20
CA VAL A 40 2.54 -5.44 -1.19
C VAL A 40 1.72 -5.61 0.09
N ILE A 41 1.59 -6.84 0.55
CA ILE A 41 0.82 -7.20 1.75
C ILE A 41 1.73 -7.99 2.70
N PRO A 42 2.29 -7.38 3.75
CA PRO A 42 2.94 -8.11 4.81
C PRO A 42 1.90 -8.85 5.65
N ALA A 43 2.13 -10.13 5.93
CA ALA A 43 1.23 -10.97 6.71
C ALA A 43 1.98 -11.77 7.75
N ARG A 44 1.45 -11.84 8.98
CA ARG A 44 1.94 -12.72 10.03
C ARG A 44 0.79 -13.17 10.93
N ASN A 45 0.50 -14.49 10.91
CA ASN A 45 -0.58 -15.09 11.70
C ASN A 45 -1.97 -14.46 11.44
N GLU A 46 -2.29 -14.25 10.16
CA GLU A 46 -3.51 -13.56 9.72
C GLU A 46 -4.55 -14.53 9.12
N LYS A 47 -4.59 -15.78 9.59
CA LYS A 47 -5.49 -16.81 9.06
C LYS A 47 -6.97 -16.41 9.02
N GLU A 48 -7.39 -15.49 9.90
CA GLU A 48 -8.78 -15.05 10.00
C GLU A 48 -9.13 -13.94 9.01
N HIS A 49 -8.13 -13.19 8.51
CA HIS A 49 -8.33 -12.01 7.69
C HIS A 49 -7.78 -12.14 6.27
N ILE A 50 -6.73 -12.96 6.09
CA ILE A 50 -5.97 -13.01 4.83
C ILE A 50 -6.85 -13.32 3.61
N GLU A 51 -7.79 -14.26 3.70
CA GLU A 51 -8.67 -14.57 2.58
C GLU A 51 -9.55 -13.39 2.18
N THR A 52 -9.98 -12.58 3.15
CA THR A 52 -10.81 -11.42 2.92
C THR A 52 -10.07 -10.32 2.17
N VAL A 53 -8.85 -9.97 2.60
CA VAL A 53 -8.04 -8.96 1.90
C VAL A 53 -7.62 -9.46 0.51
N LEU A 54 -7.27 -10.75 0.36
CA LEU A 54 -6.94 -11.34 -0.94
C LEU A 54 -8.14 -11.28 -1.90
N HIS A 55 -9.34 -11.60 -1.41
CA HIS A 55 -10.55 -11.43 -2.20
C HIS A 55 -10.72 -9.99 -2.66
N ASP A 56 -10.57 -9.02 -1.74
CA ASP A 56 -10.74 -7.60 -2.08
C ASP A 56 -9.71 -7.13 -3.12
N VAL A 57 -8.42 -7.46 -2.97
CA VAL A 57 -7.36 -7.01 -3.88
C VAL A 57 -7.35 -7.73 -5.23
N THR A 58 -7.93 -8.93 -5.31
CA THR A 58 -8.08 -9.65 -6.59
C THR A 58 -9.32 -9.22 -7.38
N HIS A 59 -10.27 -8.52 -6.75
CA HIS A 59 -11.51 -8.03 -7.37
C HIS A 59 -11.50 -6.51 -7.58
N GLN A 60 -10.39 -6.00 -8.12
CA GLN A 60 -10.26 -4.59 -8.46
C GLN A 60 -10.83 -4.26 -9.84
N THR A 61 -11.29 -3.02 -10.04
CA THR A 61 -11.71 -2.53 -11.36
C THR A 61 -10.52 -2.20 -12.27
N TYR A 62 -9.31 -2.15 -11.72
CA TYR A 62 -8.08 -1.97 -12.47
C TYR A 62 -7.78 -3.21 -13.31
N PRO A 63 -7.25 -3.07 -14.56
CA PRO A 63 -7.01 -4.22 -15.43
C PRO A 63 -6.05 -5.24 -14.81
N ILE A 64 -6.45 -6.51 -14.77
CA ILE A 64 -5.70 -7.58 -14.08
C ILE A 64 -4.28 -7.78 -14.62
N ASN A 65 -4.04 -7.45 -15.87
CA ASN A 65 -2.71 -7.51 -16.51
C ASN A 65 -1.83 -6.31 -16.20
N LEU A 66 -2.34 -5.33 -15.45
CA LEU A 66 -1.62 -4.10 -15.08
C LEU A 66 -1.32 -4.01 -13.59
N TYR A 67 -1.52 -5.09 -12.84
CA TYR A 67 -1.07 -5.16 -11.45
C TYR A 67 -0.66 -6.57 -11.03
N GLU A 68 0.22 -6.62 -10.05
CA GLU A 68 0.61 -7.82 -9.33
C GLU A 68 0.37 -7.66 -7.83
N ILE A 69 0.21 -8.78 -7.14
CA ILE A 69 0.03 -8.84 -5.69
C ILE A 69 1.18 -9.67 -5.10
N ILE A 70 1.91 -9.11 -4.16
CA ILE A 70 2.97 -9.78 -3.44
C ILE A 70 2.57 -9.85 -1.96
N VAL A 71 2.24 -11.05 -1.51
CA VAL A 71 2.10 -11.32 -0.08
C VAL A 71 3.46 -11.73 0.46
N VAL A 72 3.90 -11.11 1.54
CA VAL A 72 5.15 -11.49 2.20
C VAL A 72 4.83 -12.04 3.58
N ASP A 73 5.00 -13.35 3.73
CA ASP A 73 4.83 -14.04 5.00
C ASP A 73 6.00 -13.72 5.94
N ASP A 74 5.69 -13.17 7.11
CA ASP A 74 6.68 -12.81 8.13
C ASP A 74 6.77 -13.88 9.21
N GLU A 75 7.18 -15.10 8.79
CA GLU A 75 7.37 -16.25 9.68
C GLU A 75 6.10 -16.61 10.46
N SER A 76 4.96 -16.75 9.76
CA SER A 76 3.70 -17.20 10.37
C SER A 76 3.83 -18.62 10.92
N GLU A 77 3.24 -18.84 12.10
CA GLU A 77 3.17 -20.13 12.77
C GLU A 77 1.82 -20.83 12.53
N ASP A 78 0.87 -20.13 11.90
CA ASP A 78 -0.45 -20.64 11.56
C ASP A 78 -0.58 -21.02 10.07
N ILE A 79 -1.80 -21.26 9.61
CA ILE A 79 -2.08 -21.67 8.21
C ILE A 79 -2.08 -20.54 7.21
N THR A 80 -1.74 -19.30 7.60
CA THR A 80 -1.74 -18.11 6.73
C THR A 80 -1.03 -18.35 5.39
N PRO A 81 0.24 -18.87 5.35
CA PRO A 81 0.92 -19.05 4.09
C PRO A 81 0.26 -20.13 3.20
N ASN A 82 -0.42 -21.12 3.78
CA ASN A 82 -1.14 -22.12 3.01
C ASN A 82 -2.38 -21.53 2.33
N LEU A 83 -3.13 -20.68 3.03
CA LEU A 83 -4.28 -19.97 2.46
C LEU A 83 -3.84 -19.10 1.27
N VAL A 84 -2.73 -18.37 1.41
CA VAL A 84 -2.18 -17.54 0.31
C VAL A 84 -1.80 -18.40 -0.90
N ARG A 85 -1.17 -19.57 -0.70
CA ARG A 85 -0.81 -20.49 -1.81
C ARG A 85 -2.03 -20.98 -2.58
N VAL A 86 -3.10 -21.33 -1.88
CA VAL A 86 -4.37 -21.76 -2.52
C VAL A 86 -4.97 -20.64 -3.35
N PHE A 87 -4.88 -19.39 -2.88
CA PHE A 87 -5.29 -18.22 -3.67
C PHE A 87 -4.40 -18.02 -4.91
N ALA A 88 -3.09 -18.15 -4.77
CA ALA A 88 -2.13 -17.98 -5.86
C ALA A 88 -2.34 -18.99 -7.01
N GLU A 89 -2.82 -20.21 -6.72
CA GLU A 89 -3.16 -21.20 -7.76
C GLU A 89 -4.26 -20.70 -8.72
N ARG A 90 -5.15 -19.82 -8.25
CA ARG A 90 -6.27 -19.28 -9.02
C ARG A 90 -6.02 -17.87 -9.56
N HIS A 91 -5.00 -17.19 -9.05
CA HIS A 91 -4.67 -15.81 -9.39
C HIS A 91 -3.19 -15.71 -9.80
N PRO A 92 -2.88 -15.84 -11.10
CA PRO A 92 -1.50 -15.89 -11.58
C PRO A 92 -0.71 -14.59 -11.36
N ASN A 93 -1.40 -13.48 -11.08
CA ASN A 93 -0.80 -12.20 -10.70
C ASN A 93 -0.54 -12.07 -9.19
N LEU A 94 -0.76 -13.13 -8.39
CA LEU A 94 -0.50 -13.18 -6.96
C LEU A 94 0.65 -14.14 -6.66
N ARG A 95 1.60 -13.73 -5.83
CA ARG A 95 2.70 -14.58 -5.38
C ARG A 95 2.97 -14.39 -3.89
N LEU A 96 3.43 -15.47 -3.26
CA LEU A 96 3.85 -15.50 -1.87
C LEU A 96 5.37 -15.46 -1.80
N LEU A 97 5.92 -14.61 -0.95
CA LEU A 97 7.34 -14.54 -0.60
C LEU A 97 7.51 -14.75 0.91
N SER A 98 8.74 -15.08 1.33
CA SER A 98 9.11 -15.18 2.74
C SER A 98 9.93 -13.97 3.18
N SER A 99 9.65 -13.42 4.35
CA SER A 99 10.49 -12.37 4.92
C SER A 99 11.89 -12.88 5.34
N ALA A 100 12.04 -14.19 5.50
CA ALA A 100 13.34 -14.83 5.80
C ALA A 100 14.40 -14.56 4.73
N ASP A 101 13.97 -14.28 3.48
CA ASP A 101 14.87 -13.95 2.37
C ASP A 101 15.38 -12.49 2.41
N GLY A 102 14.91 -11.71 3.39
CA GLY A 102 15.25 -10.29 3.55
C GLY A 102 16.43 -10.01 4.46
N ASP A 103 16.77 -8.72 4.62
CA ASP A 103 17.84 -8.27 5.52
C ASP A 103 17.50 -8.62 6.98
N PRO A 104 18.31 -9.44 7.67
CA PRO A 104 18.07 -9.85 9.06
C PRO A 104 18.21 -8.68 10.06
N ASN A 105 18.80 -7.56 9.66
CA ASN A 105 18.89 -6.36 10.51
C ASN A 105 17.58 -5.56 10.53
N LEU A 106 16.71 -5.76 9.53
CA LEU A 106 15.36 -5.19 9.52
C LEU A 106 14.45 -6.01 10.43
N LYS A 107 13.71 -5.31 11.29
CA LYS A 107 12.82 -5.95 12.27
C LYS A 107 11.38 -5.56 12.02
N TYR A 108 10.46 -6.40 12.49
CA TYR A 108 9.01 -6.19 12.38
C TYR A 108 8.59 -6.00 10.92
N LYS A 109 7.55 -5.22 10.68
CA LYS A 109 7.01 -4.94 9.33
C LYS A 109 8.04 -4.40 8.32
N LYS A 110 9.21 -3.94 8.75
CA LYS A 110 10.23 -3.40 7.84
C LYS A 110 10.82 -4.49 6.95
N ARG A 111 11.09 -5.68 7.50
CA ARG A 111 11.69 -6.78 6.74
C ARG A 111 10.76 -7.31 5.65
N PRO A 112 9.51 -7.70 5.93
CA PRO A 112 8.62 -8.15 4.87
C PRO A 112 8.29 -7.05 3.85
N LEU A 113 8.20 -5.78 4.25
CA LEU A 113 8.01 -4.68 3.31
C LEU A 113 9.23 -4.50 2.39
N ASP A 114 10.46 -4.55 2.91
CA ASP A 114 11.68 -4.46 2.09
C ASP A 114 11.74 -5.59 1.06
N VAL A 115 11.42 -6.82 1.46
CA VAL A 115 11.35 -7.98 0.55
C VAL A 115 10.31 -7.75 -0.56
N GLY A 116 9.10 -7.33 -0.19
CA GLY A 116 8.03 -7.06 -1.15
C GLY A 116 8.37 -5.93 -2.12
N ILE A 117 8.92 -4.82 -1.62
CA ILE A 117 9.33 -3.68 -2.43
C ILE A 117 10.46 -4.04 -3.39
N ARG A 118 11.47 -4.78 -2.95
CA ARG A 118 12.58 -5.23 -3.83
C ARG A 118 12.13 -6.19 -4.91
N ALA A 119 11.09 -6.98 -4.63
CA ALA A 119 10.53 -7.93 -5.58
C ALA A 119 9.48 -7.28 -6.53
N ALA A 120 9.06 -6.04 -6.26
CA ALA A 120 8.04 -5.35 -7.03
C ALA A 120 8.52 -5.01 -8.45
N SER A 121 7.63 -5.22 -9.43
CA SER A 121 7.84 -4.84 -10.83
C SER A 121 7.08 -3.57 -11.21
N GLY A 122 6.18 -3.09 -10.33
CA GLY A 122 5.32 -1.94 -10.58
C GLY A 122 6.04 -0.61 -10.55
N GLU A 123 5.60 0.31 -11.40
CA GLU A 123 5.99 1.71 -11.34
C GLU A 123 5.43 2.40 -10.08
N ILE A 124 4.29 1.88 -9.61
CA ILE A 124 3.64 2.33 -8.36
C ILE A 124 3.58 1.14 -7.42
N ILE A 125 3.94 1.36 -6.17
CA ILE A 125 3.80 0.37 -5.11
C ILE A 125 2.71 0.84 -4.16
N LEU A 126 1.67 0.03 -4.01
CA LEU A 126 0.64 0.19 -3.00
C LEU A 126 0.90 -0.80 -1.87
N GLN A 127 0.59 -0.40 -0.65
CA GLN A 127 0.69 -1.27 0.52
C GLN A 127 -0.64 -1.29 1.25
N THR A 128 -1.06 -2.46 1.70
CA THR A 128 -2.13 -2.63 2.68
C THR A 128 -1.74 -3.69 3.71
N ASP A 129 -2.33 -3.64 4.89
CA ASP A 129 -2.15 -4.68 5.90
C ASP A 129 -3.11 -5.86 5.63
N ALA A 130 -2.76 -7.05 6.14
CA ALA A 130 -3.51 -8.28 5.89
C ALA A 130 -4.87 -8.32 6.60
N ASP A 131 -5.10 -7.47 7.59
CA ASP A 131 -6.36 -7.30 8.34
C ASP A 131 -7.25 -6.16 7.80
N CYS A 132 -6.80 -5.47 6.74
CA CYS A 132 -7.53 -4.36 6.16
C CYS A 132 -8.57 -4.81 5.11
N ARG A 133 -9.54 -3.92 4.83
CA ARG A 133 -10.50 -4.03 3.73
C ARG A 133 -10.24 -2.95 2.71
N VAL A 134 -10.26 -3.30 1.45
CA VAL A 134 -10.11 -2.33 0.35
C VAL A 134 -11.33 -2.41 -0.58
N THR A 135 -11.66 -1.29 -1.19
CA THR A 135 -12.77 -1.25 -2.15
C THR A 135 -12.30 -1.71 -3.54
N SER A 136 -13.24 -2.05 -4.42
CA SER A 136 -12.94 -2.45 -5.81
C SER A 136 -12.30 -1.36 -6.68
N ARG A 137 -12.16 -0.15 -6.18
CA ARG A 137 -11.56 1.01 -6.86
C ARG A 137 -10.37 1.57 -6.07
N TRP A 138 -9.70 0.72 -5.35
CA TRP A 138 -8.58 1.11 -4.50
C TRP A 138 -7.27 1.26 -5.31
N ILE A 139 -7.10 0.42 -6.35
CA ILE A 139 -6.00 0.54 -7.33
C ILE A 139 -6.37 1.56 -8.40
#